data_81fa946a0c78bfb07fcb4631a0d2ed29
#
_entry.id   81fa946a0c78bfb07fcb4631a0d2ed29
#
_cell.length_a   1.000
_cell.length_b   1.000
_cell.length_c   1.000
_cell.angle_alpha   90.00
_cell.angle_beta   90.00
_cell.angle_gamma   90.00
#
_symmetry.space_group_name_H-M   'P 1'
#
loop_
_entity.id
_entity.type
_entity.pdbx_description
1 polymer ?
#
loop_
_entity_poly.entity_id
_entity_poly.type
_entity_poly.pdbx_seq_one_letter_code
_entity_poly.pdbx_strand_id
1 'polypeptide(L)'
;DLNNSMNLPEWIDLFKKLNFWELQLENSDENMSEIFNMQKEEANQIFSKYINNNYSDILAEPSTILSHNLLETKLFPKLKEENYFLVVIDNLRLDQWLIIKPIIEELFTIEKEDVYCSILPTTTQYSRNALFAGLMPLEIKNRFSQKWVDEEAEEGKNLHEEFFLNDNLQRNSLNIKSSYNKITNLNKGKRLLNNFNNLLQNNL
;
A
#
# COMPACT_ATOMS: atom_id res chain seq x y z
N ASP A 1 -21.10 15.38 -8.05
CA ASP A 1 -21.93 15.59 -6.86
C ASP A 1 -21.67 14.46 -5.87
N LEU A 2 -21.31 14.83 -4.65
CA LEU A 2 -21.19 13.92 -3.52
C LEU A 2 -22.58 13.35 -3.20
N ASN A 3 -22.74 12.04 -3.28
CA ASN A 3 -24.00 11.39 -2.91
C ASN A 3 -23.75 10.03 -2.21
N ASN A 4 -24.75 9.55 -1.49
CA ASN A 4 -24.69 8.32 -0.73
C ASN A 4 -24.76 7.05 -1.61
N SER A 5 -24.90 7.17 -2.93
CA SER A 5 -25.00 6.04 -3.86
C SER A 5 -23.68 5.74 -4.61
N MET A 6 -22.60 6.44 -4.28
CA MET A 6 -21.30 6.20 -4.90
C MET A 6 -20.76 4.80 -4.57
N ASN A 7 -20.25 4.12 -5.60
CA ASN A 7 -19.55 2.84 -5.47
C ASN A 7 -18.05 3.04 -5.22
N LEU A 8 -17.32 1.98 -4.93
CA LEU A 8 -15.89 2.05 -4.60
C LEU A 8 -15.02 2.67 -5.72
N PRO A 9 -15.17 2.34 -7.02
CA PRO A 9 -14.48 3.02 -8.11
C PRO A 9 -14.72 4.54 -8.14
N GLU A 10 -15.95 4.98 -7.92
CA GLU A 10 -16.28 6.41 -7.88
C GLU A 10 -15.63 7.12 -6.69
N TRP A 11 -15.54 6.45 -5.53
CA TRP A 11 -14.79 6.95 -4.38
C TRP A 11 -13.29 7.07 -4.65
N ILE A 12 -12.71 6.12 -5.36
CA ILE A 12 -11.30 6.16 -5.78
C ILE A 12 -11.05 7.34 -6.71
N ASP A 13 -11.92 7.57 -7.67
CA ASP A 13 -11.81 8.71 -8.60
C ASP A 13 -11.96 10.05 -7.88
N LEU A 14 -12.89 10.14 -6.94
CA LEU A 14 -13.06 11.33 -6.11
C LEU A 14 -11.80 11.59 -5.27
N PHE A 15 -11.25 10.56 -4.62
CA PHE A 15 -10.03 10.67 -3.83
C PHE A 15 -8.85 11.19 -4.67
N LYS A 16 -8.66 10.68 -5.89
CA LYS A 16 -7.64 11.18 -6.80
C LYS A 16 -7.84 12.64 -7.15
N LYS A 17 -9.07 13.04 -7.45
CA LYS A 17 -9.43 14.43 -7.76
C LYS A 17 -9.19 15.37 -6.58
N LEU A 18 -9.56 14.96 -5.36
CA LEU A 18 -9.33 15.76 -4.16
C LEU A 18 -7.83 15.99 -3.92
N ASN A 19 -7.00 14.94 -4.04
CA ASN A 19 -5.55 15.11 -3.90
C ASN A 19 -4.94 15.99 -4.98
N PHE A 20 -5.40 15.87 -6.23
CA PHE A 20 -4.97 16.75 -7.32
C PHE A 20 -5.32 18.22 -7.03
N TRP A 21 -6.57 18.50 -6.67
CA TRP A 21 -7.00 19.86 -6.40
C TRP A 21 -6.36 20.44 -5.14
N GLU A 22 -6.10 19.64 -4.12
CA GLU A 22 -5.36 20.08 -2.93
C GLU A 22 -4.00 20.69 -3.29
N LEU A 23 -3.25 20.04 -4.18
CA LEU A 23 -1.98 20.56 -4.68
C LEU A 23 -2.12 21.80 -5.56
N GLN A 24 -3.16 21.86 -6.41
CA GLN A 24 -3.40 23.02 -7.26
C GLN A 24 -3.82 24.26 -6.44
N LEU A 25 -4.52 24.06 -5.34
CA LEU A 25 -5.02 25.13 -4.47
C LEU A 25 -4.04 25.54 -3.36
N GLU A 26 -2.89 24.89 -3.23
CA GLU A 26 -1.90 25.21 -2.19
C GLU A 26 -1.48 26.69 -2.17
N ASN A 27 -1.47 27.35 -3.34
CA ASN A 27 -1.15 28.76 -3.51
C ASN A 27 -2.37 29.62 -3.89
N SER A 28 -3.59 29.12 -3.68
CA SER A 28 -4.83 29.87 -3.96
C SER A 28 -5.15 30.85 -2.83
N ASP A 29 -6.17 31.70 -3.05
CA ASP A 29 -6.67 32.57 -2.01
C ASP A 29 -7.31 31.78 -0.84
N GLU A 30 -7.39 32.41 0.32
CA GLU A 30 -7.86 31.78 1.57
C GLU A 30 -9.32 31.29 1.44
N ASN A 31 -10.18 32.00 0.70
CA ASN A 31 -11.58 31.63 0.52
C ASN A 31 -11.72 30.32 -0.28
N MET A 32 -10.92 30.15 -1.34
CA MET A 32 -10.93 28.91 -2.15
C MET A 32 -10.45 27.71 -1.34
N SER A 33 -9.41 27.90 -0.55
CA SER A 33 -8.89 26.86 0.34
C SER A 33 -9.89 26.45 1.41
N GLU A 34 -10.64 27.40 1.96
CA GLU A 34 -11.67 27.12 2.97
C GLU A 34 -12.83 26.31 2.37
N ILE A 35 -13.35 26.72 1.20
CA ILE A 35 -14.41 25.98 0.48
C ILE A 35 -13.95 24.55 0.17
N PHE A 36 -12.73 24.38 -0.31
CA PHE A 36 -12.18 23.07 -0.62
C PHE A 36 -12.08 22.17 0.62
N ASN A 37 -11.62 22.72 1.75
CA ASN A 37 -11.54 21.98 3.02
C ASN A 37 -12.92 21.52 3.50
N MET A 38 -13.94 22.36 3.39
CA MET A 38 -15.33 21.99 3.71
C MET A 38 -15.81 20.79 2.84
N GLN A 39 -15.54 20.83 1.53
CA GLN A 39 -15.89 19.73 0.63
C GLN A 39 -15.14 18.44 0.96
N LYS A 40 -13.87 18.55 1.33
CA LYS A 40 -13.05 17.39 1.75
C LYS A 40 -13.57 16.77 3.06
N GLU A 41 -13.97 17.58 4.01
CA GLU A 41 -14.60 17.12 5.25
C GLU A 41 -15.94 16.43 4.99
N GLU A 42 -16.79 16.99 4.16
CA GLU A 42 -18.06 16.38 3.74
C GLU A 42 -17.81 15.02 3.06
N ALA A 43 -16.86 14.95 2.12
CA ALA A 43 -16.48 13.71 1.46
C ALA A 43 -16.02 12.64 2.47
N ASN A 44 -15.19 13.00 3.45
CA ASN A 44 -14.74 12.11 4.51
C ASN A 44 -15.89 11.56 5.37
N GLN A 45 -16.87 12.39 5.70
CA GLN A 45 -18.05 11.97 6.47
C GLN A 45 -18.91 10.97 5.70
N ILE A 46 -19.15 11.23 4.42
CA ILE A 46 -19.95 10.34 3.56
C ILE A 46 -19.19 9.04 3.31
N PHE A 47 -17.88 9.11 3.02
CA PHE A 47 -17.03 7.93 2.82
C PHE A 47 -16.95 7.05 4.06
N SER A 48 -16.86 7.64 5.25
CA SER A 48 -16.88 6.87 6.51
C SER A 48 -18.16 6.06 6.67
N LYS A 49 -19.31 6.65 6.32
CA LYS A 49 -20.60 5.92 6.31
C LYS A 49 -20.63 4.82 5.25
N TYR A 50 -20.11 5.13 4.05
CA TYR A 50 -20.00 4.15 2.98
C TYR A 50 -19.18 2.93 3.41
N ILE A 51 -17.99 3.14 3.98
CA ILE A 51 -17.14 2.05 4.48
C ILE A 51 -17.84 1.26 5.59
N ASN A 52 -18.44 1.94 6.55
CA ASN A 52 -19.14 1.26 7.64
C ASN A 52 -20.25 0.32 7.15
N ASN A 53 -20.93 0.70 6.08
CA ASN A 53 -22.05 -0.07 5.53
C ASN A 53 -21.62 -1.15 4.51
N ASN A 54 -20.50 -0.97 3.83
CA ASN A 54 -20.11 -1.81 2.69
C ASN A 54 -18.80 -2.59 2.90
N TYR A 55 -18.10 -2.43 4.03
CA TYR A 55 -16.78 -3.03 4.21
C TYR A 55 -16.78 -4.56 4.09
N SER A 56 -17.81 -5.22 4.60
CA SER A 56 -17.96 -6.68 4.47
C SER A 56 -18.08 -7.12 3.00
N ASP A 57 -18.83 -6.36 2.20
CA ASP A 57 -19.00 -6.64 0.77
C ASP A 57 -17.71 -6.36 -0.01
N ILE A 58 -17.00 -5.28 0.35
CA ILE A 58 -15.67 -4.96 -0.21
C ILE A 58 -14.67 -6.09 0.05
N LEU A 59 -14.67 -6.67 1.26
CA LEU A 59 -13.81 -7.80 1.61
C LEU A 59 -14.19 -9.09 0.87
N ALA A 60 -15.48 -9.29 0.60
CA ALA A 60 -16.01 -10.48 -0.06
C ALA A 60 -15.90 -10.42 -1.58
N GLU A 61 -15.70 -9.23 -2.17
CA GLU A 61 -15.64 -9.03 -3.62
C GLU A 61 -14.27 -9.48 -4.19
N PRO A 62 -14.19 -10.58 -4.96
CA PRO A 62 -12.92 -11.14 -5.43
C PRO A 62 -12.14 -10.21 -6.36
N SER A 63 -12.81 -9.28 -7.03
CA SER A 63 -12.18 -8.33 -7.95
C SER A 63 -11.54 -7.15 -7.23
N THR A 64 -11.85 -6.95 -5.95
CA THR A 64 -11.30 -5.85 -5.15
C THR A 64 -9.87 -6.18 -4.70
N ILE A 65 -8.95 -5.29 -5.03
CA ILE A 65 -7.57 -5.42 -4.60
C ILE A 65 -7.42 -4.76 -3.23
N LEU A 66 -7.02 -5.56 -2.27
CA LEU A 66 -6.81 -5.20 -0.88
C LEU A 66 -5.35 -5.48 -0.47
N SER A 67 -4.94 -5.03 0.71
CA SER A 67 -3.56 -5.23 1.18
C SER A 67 -3.10 -6.68 1.08
N HIS A 68 -3.93 -7.66 1.49
CA HIS A 68 -3.55 -9.06 1.56
C HIS A 68 -3.46 -9.76 0.19
N ASN A 69 -4.21 -9.33 -0.82
CA ASN A 69 -4.19 -9.99 -2.14
C ASN A 69 -3.40 -9.21 -3.21
N LEU A 70 -2.80 -8.06 -2.84
CA LEU A 70 -2.11 -7.17 -3.78
C LEU A 70 -0.93 -7.87 -4.47
N LEU A 71 -0.04 -8.51 -3.72
CA LEU A 71 1.15 -9.16 -4.30
C LEU A 71 0.77 -10.35 -5.17
N GLU A 72 -0.16 -11.17 -4.73
CA GLU A 72 -0.66 -12.33 -5.49
C GLU A 72 -1.31 -11.90 -6.79
N THR A 73 -2.08 -10.80 -6.78
CA THR A 73 -2.81 -10.33 -7.96
C THR A 73 -1.93 -9.54 -8.94
N LYS A 74 -1.00 -8.72 -8.44
CA LYS A 74 -0.29 -7.75 -9.27
C LYS A 74 1.18 -8.09 -9.55
N LEU A 75 1.87 -8.72 -8.61
CA LEU A 75 3.30 -8.99 -8.70
C LEU A 75 3.60 -10.45 -9.06
N PHE A 76 3.05 -11.40 -8.35
CA PHE A 76 3.41 -12.81 -8.49
C PHE A 76 3.24 -13.39 -9.90
N PRO A 77 2.22 -13.03 -10.69
CA PRO A 77 2.13 -13.47 -12.07
C PRO A 77 3.33 -13.07 -12.93
N LYS A 78 3.91 -11.90 -12.66
CA LYS A 78 5.04 -11.34 -13.42
C LYS A 78 6.38 -11.96 -13.03
N LEU A 79 6.55 -12.43 -11.79
CA LEU A 79 7.80 -13.02 -11.28
C LEU A 79 8.21 -14.32 -11.99
N LYS A 80 7.33 -14.91 -12.78
CA LYS A 80 7.63 -16.10 -13.61
C LYS A 80 8.40 -15.76 -14.88
N GLU A 81 8.35 -14.51 -15.29
CA GLU A 81 8.87 -14.04 -16.58
C GLU A 81 10.13 -13.18 -16.40
N GLU A 82 10.15 -12.35 -15.38
CA GLU A 82 11.20 -11.34 -15.18
C GLU A 82 11.56 -11.18 -13.69
N ASN A 83 12.68 -10.49 -13.45
CA ASN A 83 13.13 -10.11 -12.12
C ASN A 83 12.55 -8.73 -11.76
N TYR A 84 12.15 -8.55 -10.51
CA TYR A 84 11.52 -7.33 -10.03
C TYR A 84 12.17 -6.80 -8.76
N PHE A 85 12.14 -5.49 -8.60
CA PHE A 85 12.33 -4.82 -7.32
C PHE A 85 10.98 -4.34 -6.79
N LEU A 86 10.55 -4.90 -5.68
CA LEU A 86 9.39 -4.40 -4.94
C LEU A 86 9.86 -3.34 -3.94
N VAL A 87 9.51 -2.09 -4.19
CA VAL A 87 9.81 -0.97 -3.29
C VAL A 87 8.53 -0.59 -2.54
N VAL A 88 8.50 -0.82 -1.24
CA VAL A 88 7.39 -0.42 -0.37
C VAL A 88 7.81 0.80 0.44
N ILE A 89 7.15 1.93 0.18
CA ILE A 89 7.36 3.17 0.93
C ILE A 89 6.19 3.33 1.89
N ASP A 90 6.46 3.04 3.16
CA ASP A 90 5.46 3.12 4.21
C ASP A 90 5.03 4.58 4.43
N ASN A 91 3.72 4.77 4.60
CA ASN A 91 3.10 6.08 4.85
C ASN A 91 3.33 7.13 3.73
N LEU A 92 3.63 6.71 2.51
CA LEU A 92 3.66 7.61 1.36
C LEU A 92 2.22 7.94 0.93
N ARG A 93 1.84 9.21 1.02
CA ARG A 93 0.51 9.68 0.59
C ARG A 93 0.47 9.97 -0.91
N LEU A 94 -0.74 9.99 -1.48
CA LEU A 94 -0.93 10.25 -2.90
C LEU A 94 -0.46 11.66 -3.32
N ASP A 95 -0.70 12.66 -2.48
CA ASP A 95 -0.20 14.02 -2.72
C ASP A 95 1.34 14.06 -2.81
N GLN A 96 2.03 13.36 -1.91
CA GLN A 96 3.48 13.22 -1.95
C GLN A 96 3.95 12.46 -3.20
N TRP A 97 3.24 11.40 -3.57
CA TRP A 97 3.53 10.68 -4.82
C TRP A 97 3.41 11.59 -6.04
N LEU A 98 2.35 12.38 -6.14
CA LEU A 98 2.14 13.30 -7.26
C LEU A 98 3.27 14.35 -7.39
N ILE A 99 3.88 14.76 -6.27
CA ILE A 99 5.02 15.68 -6.26
C ILE A 99 6.31 15.00 -6.73
N ILE A 100 6.58 13.77 -6.27
CA ILE A 100 7.83 13.08 -6.60
C ILE A 100 7.79 12.35 -7.95
N LYS A 101 6.60 12.04 -8.46
CA LYS A 101 6.40 11.32 -9.71
C LYS A 101 7.18 11.91 -10.89
N PRO A 102 7.12 13.22 -11.19
CA PRO A 102 7.89 13.81 -12.30
C PRO A 102 9.41 13.60 -12.17
N ILE A 103 9.93 13.59 -10.94
CA ILE A 103 11.36 13.34 -10.67
C ILE A 103 11.71 11.87 -10.97
N ILE A 104 10.82 10.95 -10.64
CA ILE A 104 11.00 9.52 -10.95
C ILE A 104 10.94 9.28 -12.46
N GLU A 105 10.06 9.97 -13.17
CA GLU A 105 9.89 9.87 -14.63
C GLU A 105 11.10 10.36 -15.42
N GLU A 106 12.00 11.14 -14.82
CA GLU A 106 13.30 11.49 -15.44
C GLU A 106 14.22 10.27 -15.59
N LEU A 107 14.06 9.25 -14.75
CA LEU A 107 14.94 8.08 -14.68
C LEU A 107 14.24 6.77 -15.06
N PHE A 108 12.92 6.70 -14.92
CA PHE A 108 12.13 5.49 -15.10
C PHE A 108 10.88 5.77 -15.94
N THR A 109 10.44 4.79 -16.70
CA THR A 109 9.14 4.83 -17.37
C THR A 109 8.08 4.23 -16.45
N ILE A 110 7.02 4.99 -16.15
CA ILE A 110 5.87 4.47 -15.40
C ILE A 110 4.92 3.79 -16.38
N GLU A 111 4.92 2.47 -16.37
CA GLU A 111 4.06 1.68 -17.26
C GLU A 111 2.59 1.69 -16.82
N LYS A 112 2.37 1.69 -15.50
CA LYS A 112 1.01 1.62 -14.93
C LYS A 112 0.96 2.24 -13.54
N GLU A 113 -0.14 2.92 -13.28
CA GLU A 113 -0.49 3.46 -11.97
C GLU A 113 -1.87 2.95 -11.57
N ASP A 114 -1.93 2.27 -10.43
CA ASP A 114 -3.14 1.70 -9.86
C ASP A 114 -3.30 2.11 -8.40
N VAL A 115 -4.49 1.93 -7.85
CA VAL A 115 -4.77 2.02 -6.41
C VAL A 115 -5.36 0.72 -5.90
N TYR A 116 -5.08 0.43 -4.64
CA TYR A 116 -5.72 -0.64 -3.91
C TYR A 116 -6.31 -0.10 -2.60
N CYS A 117 -7.22 -0.83 -2.00
CA CYS A 117 -7.77 -0.47 -0.71
C CYS A 117 -6.97 -1.14 0.42
N SER A 118 -6.51 -0.34 1.37
CA SER A 118 -5.94 -0.90 2.60
C SER A 118 -7.03 -1.60 3.41
N ILE A 119 -6.70 -2.74 4.01
CA ILE A 119 -7.60 -3.36 4.99
C ILE A 119 -7.70 -2.49 6.25
N LEU A 120 -8.80 -2.64 6.98
CA LEU A 120 -9.00 -1.99 8.27
C LEU A 120 -8.62 -2.93 9.44
N PRO A 121 -7.96 -2.40 10.48
CA PRO A 121 -7.38 -1.06 10.57
C PRO A 121 -6.19 -0.87 9.62
N THR A 122 -6.01 0.36 9.11
CA THR A 122 -4.95 0.68 8.14
C THR A 122 -3.55 0.79 8.77
N THR A 123 -3.43 0.58 10.07
CA THR A 123 -2.16 0.67 10.78
C THR A 123 -1.14 -0.32 10.22
N THR A 124 0.11 0.10 10.20
CA THR A 124 1.24 -0.66 9.64
C THR A 124 1.31 -2.11 10.12
N GLN A 125 1.01 -2.35 11.38
CA GLN A 125 0.99 -3.70 11.97
C GLN A 125 0.04 -4.65 11.26
N TYR A 126 -1.15 -4.18 10.89
CA TYR A 126 -2.17 -5.00 10.23
C TYR A 126 -1.99 -4.98 8.71
N SER A 127 -2.04 -3.80 8.09
CA SER A 127 -2.09 -3.69 6.63
C SER A 127 -0.78 -4.10 5.95
N ARG A 128 0.40 -3.74 6.50
CA ARG A 128 1.68 -4.09 5.89
C ARG A 128 2.06 -5.55 6.15
N ASN A 129 1.76 -6.09 7.33
CA ASN A 129 1.93 -7.53 7.55
C ASN A 129 0.99 -8.35 6.63
N ALA A 130 -0.25 -7.91 6.42
CA ALA A 130 -1.16 -8.55 5.48
C ALA A 130 -0.65 -8.49 4.04
N LEU A 131 -0.05 -7.37 3.62
CA LEU A 131 0.54 -7.20 2.30
C LEU A 131 1.64 -8.24 2.05
N PHE A 132 2.59 -8.39 2.98
CA PHE A 132 3.68 -9.35 2.81
C PHE A 132 3.21 -10.80 3.00
N ALA A 133 2.35 -11.04 3.98
CA ALA A 133 1.86 -12.39 4.27
C ALA A 133 0.86 -12.93 3.24
N GLY A 134 0.17 -12.07 2.48
CA GLY A 134 -0.94 -12.50 1.63
C GLY A 134 -2.09 -13.15 2.43
N LEU A 135 -2.30 -12.68 3.65
CA LEU A 135 -3.28 -13.21 4.61
C LEU A 135 -3.92 -12.08 5.40
N MET A 136 -5.14 -12.28 5.85
CA MET A 136 -5.78 -11.36 6.78
C MET A 136 -5.13 -11.43 8.18
N PRO A 137 -5.16 -10.35 8.99
CA PRO A 137 -4.48 -10.30 10.29
C PRO A 137 -4.80 -11.46 11.23
N LEU A 138 -6.05 -11.89 11.31
CA LEU A 138 -6.45 -13.03 12.13
C LEU A 138 -5.84 -14.35 11.64
N GLU A 139 -5.72 -14.53 10.34
CA GLU A 139 -5.08 -15.69 9.74
C GLU A 139 -3.58 -15.71 10.04
N ILE A 140 -2.92 -14.54 9.97
CA ILE A 140 -1.50 -14.38 10.34
C ILE A 140 -1.31 -14.78 11.82
N LYS A 141 -2.15 -14.23 12.72
CA LYS A 141 -2.10 -14.54 14.16
C LYS A 141 -2.29 -16.04 14.41
N ASN A 142 -3.24 -16.68 13.77
CA ASN A 142 -3.52 -18.10 13.95
C ASN A 142 -2.42 -18.99 13.38
N ARG A 143 -1.87 -18.66 12.22
CA ARG A 143 -0.87 -19.46 11.52
C ARG A 143 0.54 -19.25 12.07
N PHE A 144 0.86 -18.05 12.51
CA PHE A 144 2.19 -17.62 12.94
C PHE A 144 2.15 -16.92 14.30
N SER A 145 1.51 -17.54 15.29
CA SER A 145 1.28 -16.94 16.60
C SER A 145 2.55 -16.42 17.28
N GLN A 146 3.71 -17.08 17.08
CA GLN A 146 5.00 -16.66 17.63
C GLN A 146 5.63 -15.46 16.90
N LYS A 147 5.11 -15.09 15.74
CA LYS A 147 5.57 -13.95 14.93
C LYS A 147 4.57 -12.81 14.90
N TRP A 148 3.41 -13.03 15.46
CA TRP A 148 2.41 -12.01 15.69
C TRP A 148 2.73 -11.28 16.99
N VAL A 149 2.80 -9.97 16.92
CA VAL A 149 3.03 -9.11 18.10
C VAL A 149 1.71 -8.38 18.37
N ASP A 150 1.21 -8.49 19.58
CA ASP A 150 -0.04 -7.86 19.98
C ASP A 150 0.08 -6.33 20.01
N GLU A 151 -1.07 -5.68 19.96
CA GLU A 151 -1.18 -4.23 19.79
C GLU A 151 -0.58 -3.44 20.97
N GLU A 152 -0.59 -4.04 22.16
CA GLU A 152 -0.05 -3.45 23.40
C GLU A 152 1.48 -3.45 23.45
N ALA A 153 2.17 -4.21 22.60
CA ALA A 153 3.62 -4.22 22.58
C ALA A 153 4.17 -2.90 22.00
N GLU A 154 5.15 -2.32 22.66
CA GLU A 154 5.77 -1.06 22.24
C GLU A 154 6.61 -1.21 20.96
N GLU A 155 7.23 -2.40 20.75
CA GLU A 155 8.14 -2.67 19.64
C GLU A 155 7.84 -4.03 18.97
N GLY A 156 8.45 -4.25 17.82
CA GLY A 156 8.47 -5.57 17.18
C GLY A 156 7.35 -5.88 16.22
N LYS A 157 6.37 -5.01 16.07
CA LYS A 157 5.13 -5.25 15.31
C LYS A 157 5.34 -5.60 13.82
N ASN A 158 6.48 -5.24 13.23
CA ASN A 158 6.80 -5.45 11.81
C ASN A 158 8.24 -5.95 11.61
N LEU A 159 8.67 -6.91 12.44
CA LEU A 159 10.01 -7.50 12.33
C LEU A 159 10.05 -8.74 11.44
N HIS A 160 8.91 -9.30 11.08
CA HIS A 160 8.81 -10.59 10.39
C HIS A 160 8.35 -10.49 8.94
N GLU A 161 8.44 -9.31 8.32
CA GLU A 161 7.98 -9.06 6.94
C GLU A 161 8.69 -9.96 5.92
N GLU A 162 10.01 -10.15 6.06
CA GLU A 162 10.77 -11.09 5.21
C GLU A 162 10.26 -12.54 5.33
N PHE A 163 9.99 -12.99 6.55
CA PHE A 163 9.42 -14.31 6.77
C PHE A 163 8.04 -14.43 6.12
N PHE A 164 7.18 -13.43 6.29
CA PHE A 164 5.84 -13.43 5.71
C PHE A 164 5.88 -13.43 4.18
N LEU A 165 6.77 -12.63 3.57
CA LEU A 165 6.95 -12.65 2.13
C LEU A 165 7.39 -14.02 1.61
N ASN A 166 8.37 -14.64 2.26
CA ASN A 166 8.89 -15.95 1.86
C ASN A 166 7.82 -17.05 2.00
N ASP A 167 7.04 -17.06 3.08
CA ASP A 167 5.91 -17.99 3.23
C ASP A 167 4.84 -17.76 2.16
N ASN A 168 4.54 -16.50 1.85
CA ASN A 168 3.57 -16.15 0.80
C ASN A 168 4.03 -16.64 -0.58
N LEU A 169 5.30 -16.43 -0.94
CA LEU A 169 5.88 -16.95 -2.18
C LEU A 169 5.78 -18.48 -2.26
N GLN A 170 6.12 -19.18 -1.17
CA GLN A 170 6.03 -20.65 -1.11
C GLN A 170 4.60 -21.16 -1.25
N ARG A 171 3.64 -20.56 -0.56
CA ARG A 171 2.20 -20.91 -0.67
C ARG A 171 1.67 -20.73 -2.09
N ASN A 172 2.19 -19.76 -2.83
CA ASN A 172 1.87 -19.52 -4.23
C ASN A 172 2.74 -20.34 -5.21
N SER A 173 3.48 -21.34 -4.71
CA SER A 173 4.35 -22.22 -5.52
C SER A 173 5.41 -21.46 -6.35
N LEU A 174 5.84 -20.30 -5.85
CA LEU A 174 6.93 -19.51 -6.43
C LEU A 174 8.25 -19.90 -5.78
N ASN A 175 8.98 -20.80 -6.44
CA ASN A 175 10.32 -21.20 -6.01
C ASN A 175 11.38 -20.29 -6.64
N ILE A 176 11.43 -19.05 -6.15
CA ILE A 176 12.32 -18.00 -6.65
C ILE A 176 13.31 -17.56 -5.59
N LYS A 177 14.43 -16.99 -6.01
CA LYS A 177 15.41 -16.38 -5.11
C LYS A 177 14.95 -14.96 -4.78
N SER A 178 14.67 -14.69 -3.52
CA SER A 178 14.27 -13.38 -3.01
C SER A 178 15.24 -12.84 -1.98
N SER A 179 15.27 -11.52 -1.82
CA SER A 179 15.95 -10.86 -0.71
C SER A 179 15.12 -9.70 -0.18
N TYR A 180 15.20 -9.47 1.10
CA TYR A 180 14.48 -8.42 1.80
C TYR A 180 15.44 -7.44 2.46
N ASN A 181 15.20 -6.14 2.27
CA ASN A 181 16.01 -5.08 2.87
C ASN A 181 15.10 -4.01 3.47
N LYS A 182 15.26 -3.71 4.75
CA LYS A 182 14.51 -2.66 5.45
C LYS A 182 15.38 -1.45 5.71
N ILE A 183 15.07 -0.36 5.03
CA ILE A 183 15.78 0.92 5.16
C ILE A 183 15.01 1.80 6.14
N THR A 184 15.61 2.08 7.30
CA THR A 184 15.03 2.94 8.33
C THR A 184 15.86 4.19 8.59
N ASN A 185 17.03 4.31 7.93
CA ASN A 185 17.90 5.48 8.03
C ASN A 185 18.88 5.52 6.84
N LEU A 186 19.53 6.67 6.68
CA LEU A 186 20.47 6.93 5.56
C LEU A 186 21.63 5.90 5.50
N ASN A 187 22.14 5.46 6.64
CA ASN A 187 23.27 4.51 6.67
C ASN A 187 22.86 3.13 6.12
N LYS A 188 21.63 2.68 6.41
CA LYS A 188 21.09 1.45 5.80
C LYS A 188 20.92 1.60 4.29
N GLY A 189 20.44 2.76 3.84
CA GLY A 189 20.34 3.07 2.41
C GLY A 189 21.70 3.01 1.71
N LYS A 190 22.74 3.61 2.29
CA LYS A 190 24.12 3.54 1.76
C LYS A 190 24.66 2.10 1.71
N ARG A 191 24.38 1.28 2.72
CA ARG A 191 24.77 -0.14 2.70
C ARG A 191 24.05 -0.92 1.59
N LEU A 192 22.76 -0.67 1.38
CA LEU A 192 22.02 -1.28 0.28
C LEU A 192 22.65 -0.92 -1.06
N LEU A 193 22.96 0.36 -1.28
CA LEU A 193 23.60 0.83 -2.50
C LEU A 193 24.93 0.13 -2.76
N ASN A 194 25.77 -0.03 -1.75
CA ASN A 194 27.05 -0.74 -1.86
C ASN A 194 26.91 -2.22 -2.23
N ASN A 195 25.78 -2.83 -1.89
CA ASN A 195 25.48 -4.25 -2.17
C ASN A 195 24.53 -4.44 -3.37
N PHE A 196 24.20 -3.37 -4.10
CA PHE A 196 23.17 -3.38 -5.11
C PHE A 196 23.40 -4.44 -6.19
N ASN A 197 24.64 -4.60 -6.64
CA ASN A 197 25.00 -5.59 -7.66
C ASN A 197 24.68 -7.03 -7.24
N ASN A 198 24.72 -7.34 -5.93
CA ASN A 198 24.36 -8.67 -5.43
C ASN A 198 22.83 -8.89 -5.49
N LEU A 199 22.04 -7.83 -5.41
CA LEU A 199 20.57 -7.91 -5.48
C LEU A 199 20.11 -8.24 -6.89
N LEU A 200 20.83 -7.83 -7.92
CA LEU A 200 20.53 -8.12 -9.34
C LEU A 200 20.50 -9.63 -9.66
N GLN A 201 21.03 -10.47 -8.77
CA GLN A 201 21.03 -11.92 -8.91
C GLN A 201 19.76 -12.59 -8.33
N ASN A 202 18.85 -11.82 -7.76
CA ASN A 202 17.59 -12.31 -7.23
C ASN A 202 16.45 -12.12 -8.23
N ASN A 203 15.37 -12.86 -8.05
CA ASN A 203 14.15 -12.68 -8.82
C ASN A 203 13.25 -11.61 -8.18
N LEU A 204 13.34 -11.46 -6.85
CA LEU A 204 12.61 -10.46 -6.07
C LEU A 204 13.46 -9.93 -4.91
#